data_ed279ec54982c16f630dccc29ad34f4f
#
_entry.id   ed279ec54982c16f630dccc29ad34f4f
#
_cell.length_a   1.000
_cell.length_b   1.000
_cell.length_c   1.000
_cell.angle_alpha   90.00
_cell.angle_beta   90.00
_cell.angle_gamma   90.00
#
_symmetry.space_group_name_H-M   'P 1'
#
loop_
_entity.id
_entity.type
_entity.pdbx_description
1 polymer ?
#
loop_
_entity_poly.entity_id
_entity_poly.type
_entity_poly.pdbx_seq_one_letter_code
_entity_poly.pdbx_strand_id
1 'polypeptide(L)'
;MFTDENKTSSVLKTLGKKIGDIITFVGNPQSYCIGMVDMVNSTKITAGIYHEKVSSLYAIFLNSMALIVEQFEGKIIKNIGDSLLFYFPKTKAQNRGELEKVLFCGKVMLQTRYLLNETLKTNNLSSIRYRITVDYGLTLMADSATSFNKDLFGSPVNICFKMKSLTEPNTMSIGFDLYQLVRDSKNFKFREQGVCDLGQTKGYPIYGVESNIDRKESSNLTISLTKKVD
;
A
#
# COMPACT_ATOMS: atom_id res chain seq x y z
N MET A 1 44.65 7.05 14.39
CA MET A 1 44.12 7.35 13.07
C MET A 1 43.80 6.01 12.38
N PHE A 2 42.59 5.49 12.55
CA PHE A 2 42.16 4.26 11.86
C PHE A 2 41.81 4.65 10.44
N THR A 3 42.62 4.28 9.49
CA THR A 3 42.44 4.62 8.10
C THR A 3 41.21 3.87 7.56
N ASP A 4 40.34 4.58 6.87
CA ASP A 4 39.09 4.11 6.22
C ASP A 4 39.33 2.89 5.30
N GLU A 5 40.54 2.73 4.77
CA GLU A 5 40.97 1.64 3.90
C GLU A 5 40.90 0.25 4.57
N ASN A 6 41.26 0.14 5.85
CA ASN A 6 41.21 -1.13 6.58
C ASN A 6 39.75 -1.61 6.86
N LYS A 7 38.84 -0.66 7.14
CA LYS A 7 37.41 -0.96 7.27
C LYS A 7 36.81 -1.36 5.93
N THR A 8 37.14 -0.65 4.87
CA THR A 8 36.66 -0.94 3.50
C THR A 8 37.13 -2.31 3.03
N SER A 9 38.41 -2.66 3.24
CA SER A 9 38.95 -3.98 2.89
C SER A 9 38.31 -5.12 3.70
N SER A 10 38.04 -4.90 4.99
CA SER A 10 37.36 -5.87 5.85
C SER A 10 35.89 -6.07 5.43
N VAL A 11 35.17 -4.98 5.09
CA VAL A 11 33.80 -5.03 4.59
C VAL A 11 33.75 -5.77 3.25
N LEU A 12 34.65 -5.48 2.31
CA LEU A 12 34.69 -6.15 1.00
C LEU A 12 34.97 -7.66 1.12
N LYS A 13 35.88 -8.07 2.04
CA LYS A 13 36.12 -9.50 2.32
C LYS A 13 34.90 -10.19 2.95
N THR A 14 34.16 -9.48 3.79
CA THR A 14 32.93 -10.00 4.41
C THR A 14 31.79 -10.09 3.40
N LEU A 15 31.67 -9.09 2.53
CA LEU A 15 30.71 -9.10 1.42
C LEU A 15 30.90 -10.31 0.51
N GLY A 16 32.15 -10.65 0.14
CA GLY A 16 32.45 -11.82 -0.70
C GLY A 16 32.01 -13.16 -0.08
N LYS A 17 31.87 -13.22 1.25
CA LYS A 17 31.45 -14.46 1.98
C LYS A 17 29.96 -14.49 2.35
N LYS A 18 29.26 -13.36 2.42
CA LYS A 18 27.90 -13.22 2.98
C LYS A 18 26.85 -12.69 2.00
N ILE A 19 27.18 -12.48 0.74
CA ILE A 19 26.25 -11.91 -0.24
C ILE A 19 24.96 -12.75 -0.41
N GLY A 20 24.95 -14.04 -0.04
CA GLY A 20 23.78 -14.91 -0.16
C GLY A 20 22.84 -14.97 1.06
N ASP A 21 23.23 -14.43 2.21
CA ASP A 21 22.60 -14.85 3.48
C ASP A 21 21.60 -13.83 4.08
N ILE A 22 21.50 -12.62 3.51
CA ILE A 22 20.67 -11.55 4.09
C ILE A 22 19.25 -11.57 3.52
N ILE A 23 19.11 -11.79 2.22
CA ILE A 23 17.83 -11.87 1.53
C ILE A 23 17.83 -13.16 0.68
N THR A 24 16.88 -14.04 0.95
CA THR A 24 16.73 -15.29 0.21
C THR A 24 15.37 -15.32 -0.48
N PHE A 25 15.36 -15.33 -1.81
CA PHE A 25 14.12 -15.45 -2.57
C PHE A 25 13.55 -16.88 -2.44
N VAL A 26 12.25 -16.94 -2.13
CA VAL A 26 11.57 -18.21 -1.85
C VAL A 26 10.38 -18.41 -2.80
N GLY A 27 10.25 -19.65 -3.26
CA GLY A 27 9.17 -20.06 -4.17
C GLY A 27 9.34 -19.52 -5.59
N ASN A 28 8.32 -19.75 -6.41
CA ASN A 28 8.27 -19.26 -7.78
C ASN A 28 7.66 -17.85 -7.84
N PRO A 29 8.08 -17.01 -8.79
CA PRO A 29 7.44 -15.72 -9.05
C PRO A 29 5.93 -15.87 -9.25
N GLN A 30 5.13 -15.01 -8.66
CA GLN A 30 3.68 -15.02 -8.76
C GLN A 30 3.17 -13.59 -8.99
N SER A 31 2.09 -13.46 -9.75
CA SER A 31 1.46 -12.16 -9.94
C SER A 31 0.38 -11.92 -8.88
N TYR A 32 0.42 -10.74 -8.27
CA TYR A 32 -0.54 -10.31 -7.26
C TYR A 32 -0.95 -8.86 -7.46
N CYS A 33 -2.12 -8.49 -6.94
CA CYS A 33 -2.39 -7.08 -6.64
C CYS A 33 -1.57 -6.66 -5.43
N ILE A 34 -0.77 -5.62 -5.62
CA ILE A 34 -0.01 -4.93 -4.59
C ILE A 34 -0.66 -3.58 -4.35
N GLY A 35 -0.90 -3.25 -3.10
CA GLY A 35 -1.45 -1.95 -2.73
C GLY A 35 -0.60 -1.23 -1.71
N MET A 36 -0.69 0.09 -1.75
CA MET A 36 -0.08 0.97 -0.77
C MET A 36 -1.08 2.05 -0.39
N VAL A 37 -1.23 2.29 0.90
CA VAL A 37 -1.91 3.49 1.42
C VAL A 37 -0.90 4.39 2.09
N ASP A 38 -0.97 5.70 1.82
CA ASP A 38 0.06 6.67 2.18
C ASP A 38 -0.56 7.95 2.73
N MET A 39 -0.06 8.42 3.86
CA MET A 39 -0.52 9.67 4.48
C MET A 39 0.03 10.88 3.73
N VAL A 40 -0.84 11.84 3.44
CA VAL A 40 -0.45 13.07 2.74
C VAL A 40 0.14 14.07 3.71
N ASN A 41 1.34 14.58 3.39
CA ASN A 41 2.04 15.59 4.19
C ASN A 41 2.32 15.17 5.64
N SER A 42 2.58 13.89 5.90
CA SER A 42 2.86 13.35 7.23
C SER A 42 3.99 14.09 7.95
N THR A 43 5.09 14.37 7.26
CA THR A 43 6.23 15.13 7.81
C THR A 43 5.80 16.49 8.34
N LYS A 44 4.92 17.21 7.59
CA LYS A 44 4.40 18.50 8.03
C LYS A 44 3.47 18.37 9.23
N ILE A 45 2.65 17.31 9.26
CA ILE A 45 1.71 17.04 10.37
C ILE A 45 2.48 16.71 11.65
N THR A 46 3.56 15.92 11.54
CA THR A 46 4.32 15.43 12.70
C THR A 46 5.38 16.41 13.21
N ALA A 47 5.82 17.35 12.39
CA ALA A 47 6.90 18.30 12.75
C ALA A 47 6.57 19.21 13.94
N GLY A 48 5.29 19.37 14.30
CA GLY A 48 4.86 20.27 15.37
C GLY A 48 4.23 19.58 16.58
N ILE A 49 4.29 18.24 16.67
CA ILE A 49 3.63 17.50 17.73
C ILE A 49 4.60 16.64 18.54
N TYR A 50 4.27 16.38 19.81
CA TYR A 50 5.07 15.54 20.70
C TYR A 50 5.15 14.09 20.20
N HIS A 51 6.26 13.39 20.46
CA HIS A 51 6.52 12.02 20.00
C HIS A 51 5.42 11.03 20.34
N GLU A 52 4.83 11.12 21.54
CA GLU A 52 3.71 10.27 21.97
C GLU A 52 2.48 10.44 21.06
N LYS A 53 2.19 11.66 20.64
CA LYS A 53 1.11 11.96 19.71
C LYS A 53 1.40 11.50 18.29
N VAL A 54 2.68 11.55 17.87
CA VAL A 54 3.10 10.98 16.58
C VAL A 54 2.85 9.47 16.54
N SER A 55 3.24 8.77 17.61
CA SER A 55 3.01 7.31 17.73
C SER A 55 1.52 6.99 17.69
N SER A 56 0.68 7.74 18.42
CA SER A 56 -0.77 7.56 18.41
C SER A 56 -1.38 7.82 17.03
N LEU A 57 -0.93 8.86 16.33
CA LEU A 57 -1.37 9.18 14.98
C LEU A 57 -1.12 8.03 14.01
N TYR A 58 0.12 7.52 13.99
CA TYR A 58 0.49 6.40 13.13
C TYR A 58 -0.22 5.11 13.53
N ALA A 59 -0.34 4.81 14.82
CA ALA A 59 -1.04 3.62 15.29
C ALA A 59 -2.51 3.64 14.86
N ILE A 60 -3.23 4.75 15.07
CA ILE A 60 -4.64 4.87 14.66
C ILE A 60 -4.77 4.70 13.15
N PHE A 61 -3.94 5.37 12.36
CA PHE A 61 -4.01 5.31 10.90
C PHE A 61 -3.65 3.93 10.36
N LEU A 62 -2.44 3.44 10.68
CA LEU A 62 -1.92 2.21 10.10
C LEU A 62 -2.72 0.98 10.53
N ASN A 63 -3.13 0.91 11.80
CA ASN A 63 -3.96 -0.19 12.30
C ASN A 63 -5.35 -0.19 11.65
N SER A 64 -5.98 0.99 11.48
CA SER A 64 -7.26 1.07 10.78
C SER A 64 -7.16 0.58 9.33
N MET A 65 -6.11 0.97 8.62
CA MET A 65 -5.88 0.51 7.25
C MET A 65 -5.57 -0.98 7.17
N ALA A 66 -4.75 -1.50 8.10
CA ALA A 66 -4.42 -2.92 8.20
C ALA A 66 -5.66 -3.78 8.44
N LEU A 67 -6.52 -3.39 9.39
CA LEU A 67 -7.78 -4.09 9.67
C LEU A 67 -8.68 -4.17 8.43
N ILE A 68 -8.79 -3.07 7.66
CA ILE A 68 -9.58 -3.08 6.43
C ILE A 68 -8.96 -4.04 5.40
N VAL A 69 -7.65 -4.02 5.19
CA VAL A 69 -6.97 -4.95 4.27
C VAL A 69 -7.26 -6.40 4.66
N GLU A 70 -7.15 -6.75 5.94
CA GLU A 70 -7.39 -8.11 6.45
C GLU A 70 -8.84 -8.55 6.27
N GLN A 71 -9.83 -7.65 6.47
CA GLN A 71 -11.24 -7.94 6.21
C GLN A 71 -11.54 -8.27 4.74
N PHE A 72 -10.73 -7.75 3.83
CA PHE A 72 -10.79 -8.09 2.40
C PHE A 72 -9.82 -9.21 2.00
N GLU A 73 -9.33 -9.99 2.96
CA GLU A 73 -8.41 -11.13 2.76
C GLU A 73 -7.05 -10.74 2.15
N GLY A 74 -6.69 -9.46 2.24
CA GLY A 74 -5.35 -8.97 1.96
C GLY A 74 -4.38 -9.32 3.08
N LYS A 75 -3.10 -9.21 2.79
CA LYS A 75 -2.01 -9.42 3.75
C LYS A 75 -1.10 -8.21 3.80
N ILE A 76 -0.74 -7.83 5.02
CA ILE A 76 0.23 -6.76 5.23
C ILE A 76 1.63 -7.30 4.96
N ILE A 77 2.40 -6.53 4.21
CA ILE A 77 3.82 -6.80 3.96
C ILE A 77 4.63 -6.10 5.04
N LYS A 78 4.55 -4.77 5.08
CA LYS A 78 5.26 -3.94 6.05
C LYS A 78 4.76 -2.49 6.06
N ASN A 79 5.13 -1.78 7.12
CA ASN A 79 5.06 -0.33 7.15
C ASN A 79 6.33 0.27 6.57
N ILE A 80 6.19 1.37 5.83
CA ILE A 80 7.32 2.15 5.29
C ILE A 80 7.07 3.60 5.67
N GLY A 81 7.57 3.98 6.84
CA GLY A 81 7.24 5.26 7.46
C GLY A 81 5.73 5.37 7.75
N ASP A 82 5.09 6.32 7.10
CA ASP A 82 3.66 6.61 7.16
C ASP A 82 2.81 5.86 6.12
N SER A 83 3.41 4.92 5.41
CA SER A 83 2.74 4.11 4.39
C SER A 83 2.60 2.67 4.84
N LEU A 84 1.48 2.02 4.48
CA LEU A 84 1.24 0.60 4.66
C LEU A 84 1.29 -0.09 3.30
N LEU A 85 2.20 -1.04 3.14
CA LEU A 85 2.30 -1.89 1.95
C LEU A 85 1.61 -3.23 2.21
N PHE A 86 0.77 -3.66 1.25
CA PHE A 86 -0.03 -4.87 1.37
C PHE A 86 -0.23 -5.55 0.01
N TYR A 87 -0.70 -6.80 0.02
CA TYR A 87 -1.01 -7.54 -1.20
C TYR A 87 -2.22 -8.45 -1.02
N PHE A 88 -2.79 -8.92 -2.13
CA PHE A 88 -3.94 -9.82 -2.15
C PHE A 88 -3.58 -11.19 -2.74
N PRO A 89 -3.39 -12.23 -1.91
CA PRO A 89 -2.92 -13.54 -2.37
C PRO A 89 -3.85 -14.21 -3.39
N LYS A 90 -5.15 -14.01 -3.26
CA LYS A 90 -6.16 -14.64 -4.11
C LYS A 90 -6.21 -14.07 -5.53
N THR A 91 -5.63 -12.89 -5.77
CA THR A 91 -5.58 -12.26 -7.11
C THR A 91 -4.65 -12.94 -8.08
N LYS A 92 -3.80 -13.86 -7.62
CA LYS A 92 -2.91 -14.67 -8.46
C LYS A 92 -3.66 -15.44 -9.58
N ALA A 93 -4.89 -15.87 -9.34
CA ALA A 93 -5.71 -16.57 -10.33
C ALA A 93 -6.40 -15.64 -11.33
N GLN A 94 -6.20 -14.33 -11.25
CA GLN A 94 -6.87 -13.29 -12.06
C GLN A 94 -8.40 -13.38 -12.04
N ASN A 95 -8.98 -13.98 -10.99
CA ASN A 95 -10.41 -14.05 -10.83
C ASN A 95 -10.99 -12.64 -10.67
N ARG A 96 -11.94 -12.27 -11.51
CA ARG A 96 -12.56 -10.93 -11.53
C ARG A 96 -13.13 -10.52 -10.17
N GLY A 97 -13.79 -11.43 -9.46
CA GLY A 97 -14.35 -11.15 -8.13
C GLY A 97 -13.26 -10.81 -7.12
N GLU A 98 -12.12 -11.50 -7.16
CA GLU A 98 -10.98 -11.21 -6.29
C GLU A 98 -10.30 -9.89 -6.66
N LEU A 99 -10.20 -9.55 -7.94
CA LEU A 99 -9.67 -8.26 -8.38
C LEU A 99 -10.60 -7.10 -7.99
N GLU A 100 -11.91 -7.27 -8.12
CA GLU A 100 -12.88 -6.26 -7.67
C GLU A 100 -12.90 -6.08 -6.15
N LYS A 101 -12.67 -7.14 -5.36
CA LYS A 101 -12.49 -7.02 -3.89
C LYS A 101 -11.37 -6.04 -3.52
N VAL A 102 -10.29 -6.01 -4.29
CA VAL A 102 -9.19 -5.06 -4.08
C VAL A 102 -9.68 -3.62 -4.22
N LEU A 103 -10.47 -3.35 -5.26
CA LEU A 103 -11.04 -2.02 -5.48
C LEU A 103 -12.06 -1.65 -4.39
N PHE A 104 -12.87 -2.60 -3.94
CA PHE A 104 -13.78 -2.41 -2.81
C PHE A 104 -13.03 -2.14 -1.50
N CYS A 105 -11.93 -2.82 -1.25
CA CYS A 105 -11.05 -2.54 -0.11
C CYS A 105 -10.61 -1.07 -0.11
N GLY A 106 -10.07 -0.59 -1.23
CA GLY A 106 -9.68 0.81 -1.38
C GLY A 106 -10.85 1.78 -1.22
N LYS A 107 -12.03 1.44 -1.74
CA LYS A 107 -13.26 2.23 -1.52
C LYS A 107 -13.60 2.34 -0.04
N VAL A 108 -13.61 1.22 0.70
CA VAL A 108 -13.90 1.21 2.14
C VAL A 108 -12.86 2.01 2.91
N MET A 109 -11.57 1.87 2.58
CA MET A 109 -10.54 2.73 3.15
C MET A 109 -10.90 4.22 3.00
N LEU A 110 -11.25 4.67 1.78
CA LEU A 110 -11.60 6.07 1.53
C LEU A 110 -12.86 6.52 2.27
N GLN A 111 -13.85 5.65 2.46
CA GLN A 111 -15.07 5.94 3.20
C GLN A 111 -14.81 6.04 4.71
N THR A 112 -13.92 5.21 5.24
CA THR A 112 -13.54 5.21 6.66
C THR A 112 -12.86 6.52 7.08
N ARG A 113 -12.43 7.38 6.14
CA ARG A 113 -11.78 8.67 6.41
C ARG A 113 -12.53 9.54 7.42
N TYR A 114 -13.85 9.58 7.35
CA TYR A 114 -14.64 10.41 8.24
C TYR A 114 -14.55 9.91 9.68
N LEU A 115 -14.77 8.61 9.90
CA LEU A 115 -14.65 7.98 11.22
C LEU A 115 -13.22 8.10 11.76
N LEU A 116 -12.23 7.87 10.91
CA LEU A 116 -10.82 7.99 11.27
C LEU A 116 -10.48 9.40 11.76
N ASN A 117 -10.92 10.43 11.05
CA ASN A 117 -10.66 11.82 11.42
C ASN A 117 -11.42 12.23 12.70
N GLU A 118 -12.62 11.72 12.96
CA GLU A 118 -13.30 11.91 14.23
C GLU A 118 -12.53 11.23 15.38
N THR A 119 -12.03 10.02 15.16
CA THR A 119 -11.18 9.33 16.16
C THR A 119 -9.89 10.11 16.44
N LEU A 120 -9.25 10.65 15.42
CA LEU A 120 -8.07 11.50 15.60
C LEU A 120 -8.40 12.76 16.41
N LYS A 121 -9.50 13.42 16.10
CA LYS A 121 -9.96 14.62 16.78
C LYS A 121 -10.24 14.36 18.27
N THR A 122 -10.90 13.25 18.62
CA THR A 122 -11.15 12.87 20.03
C THR A 122 -9.86 12.59 20.79
N ASN A 123 -8.79 12.24 20.10
CA ASN A 123 -7.43 12.07 20.68
C ASN A 123 -6.58 13.35 20.60
N ASN A 124 -7.19 14.51 20.31
CA ASN A 124 -6.48 15.79 20.13
C ASN A 124 -5.36 15.72 19.07
N LEU A 125 -5.63 15.01 17.96
CA LEU A 125 -4.76 14.88 16.81
C LEU A 125 -5.34 15.59 15.59
N SER A 126 -4.47 16.03 14.69
CA SER A 126 -4.87 16.69 13.45
C SER A 126 -5.56 15.71 12.49
N SER A 127 -6.55 16.20 11.74
CA SER A 127 -7.13 15.45 10.64
C SER A 127 -6.10 15.16 9.56
N ILE A 128 -6.23 13.99 8.96
CA ILE A 128 -5.32 13.51 7.91
C ILE A 128 -6.04 13.30 6.59
N ARG A 129 -5.26 13.36 5.53
CA ARG A 129 -5.63 12.89 4.20
C ARG A 129 -4.64 11.79 3.80
N TYR A 130 -5.09 10.86 3.00
CA TYR A 130 -4.28 9.78 2.49
C TYR A 130 -4.68 9.43 1.06
N ARG A 131 -3.86 8.65 0.40
CA ARG A 131 -4.08 8.19 -0.96
C ARG A 131 -3.80 6.70 -1.04
N ILE A 132 -4.41 6.04 -2.01
CA ILE A 132 -4.28 4.61 -2.21
C ILE A 132 -3.79 4.38 -3.63
N THR A 133 -2.75 3.58 -3.77
CA THR A 133 -2.25 3.14 -5.07
C THR A 133 -2.26 1.63 -5.12
N VAL A 134 -2.71 1.06 -6.23
CA VAL A 134 -2.75 -0.39 -6.43
C VAL A 134 -2.30 -0.73 -7.83
N ASP A 135 -1.49 -1.78 -7.96
CA ASP A 135 -1.16 -2.33 -9.26
C ASP A 135 -1.09 -3.86 -9.22
N TYR A 136 -1.08 -4.46 -10.39
CA TYR A 136 -1.01 -5.91 -10.57
C TYR A 136 0.25 -6.28 -11.35
N GLY A 137 0.94 -7.33 -10.93
CA GLY A 137 2.08 -7.82 -11.68
C GLY A 137 2.91 -8.86 -10.94
N LEU A 138 3.96 -9.31 -11.64
CA LEU A 138 4.85 -10.34 -11.16
C LEU A 138 5.66 -9.87 -9.95
N THR A 139 5.66 -10.68 -8.90
CA THR A 139 6.41 -10.44 -7.67
C THR A 139 7.20 -11.66 -7.24
N LEU A 140 8.26 -11.41 -6.52
CA LEU A 140 9.11 -12.38 -5.85
C LEU A 140 8.96 -12.22 -4.35
N MET A 141 8.74 -13.31 -3.64
CA MET A 141 8.80 -13.33 -2.18
C MET A 141 10.23 -13.57 -1.73
N ALA A 142 10.62 -12.91 -0.66
CA ALA A 142 11.90 -13.15 -0.03
C ALA A 142 11.75 -13.24 1.50
N ASP A 143 12.50 -14.13 2.09
CA ASP A 143 12.79 -14.14 3.52
C ASP A 143 14.01 -13.25 3.78
N SER A 144 13.94 -12.45 4.82
CA SER A 144 15.04 -11.58 5.26
C SER A 144 15.55 -12.08 6.61
N ALA A 145 16.84 -12.23 6.75
CA ALA A 145 17.47 -12.54 8.04
C ALA A 145 17.24 -11.45 9.11
N THR A 146 16.85 -10.25 8.69
CA THR A 146 16.63 -9.09 9.56
C THR A 146 15.16 -8.77 9.82
N SER A 147 14.22 -9.53 9.23
CA SER A 147 12.77 -9.30 9.35
C SER A 147 12.04 -10.61 9.59
N PHE A 148 11.07 -10.60 10.52
CA PHE A 148 10.20 -11.75 10.77
C PHE A 148 9.15 -11.98 9.66
N ASN A 149 8.92 -10.99 8.82
CA ASN A 149 7.92 -11.05 7.75
C ASN A 149 8.59 -11.20 6.39
N LYS A 150 7.93 -11.95 5.50
CA LYS A 150 8.34 -12.03 4.10
C LYS A 150 8.22 -10.67 3.43
N ASP A 151 9.19 -10.34 2.62
CA ASP A 151 9.17 -9.14 1.79
C ASP A 151 8.72 -9.47 0.36
N LEU A 152 8.20 -8.49 -0.37
CA LEU A 152 7.80 -8.63 -1.75
C LEU A 152 8.60 -7.66 -2.64
N PHE A 153 9.13 -8.21 -3.71
CA PHE A 153 9.91 -7.51 -4.73
C PHE A 153 9.23 -7.64 -6.09
N GLY A 154 9.22 -6.59 -6.88
CA GLY A 154 8.67 -6.62 -8.24
C GLY A 154 8.24 -5.25 -8.73
N SER A 155 7.98 -5.17 -10.04
CA SER A 155 7.55 -3.91 -10.67
C SER A 155 6.31 -3.29 -10.03
N PRO A 156 5.24 -4.04 -9.65
CA PRO A 156 4.05 -3.43 -9.08
C PRO A 156 4.31 -2.74 -7.75
N VAL A 157 5.27 -3.22 -6.94
CA VAL A 157 5.70 -2.52 -5.72
C VAL A 157 6.27 -1.16 -6.06
N ASN A 158 7.23 -1.10 -6.98
CA ASN A 158 7.88 0.15 -7.40
C ASN A 158 6.88 1.11 -8.07
N ILE A 159 5.96 0.58 -8.87
CA ILE A 159 4.91 1.36 -9.52
C ILE A 159 3.99 2.01 -8.49
N CYS A 160 3.53 1.28 -7.47
CA CYS A 160 2.73 1.85 -6.38
C CYS A 160 3.42 3.03 -5.71
N PHE A 161 4.73 2.94 -5.44
CA PHE A 161 5.50 4.05 -4.90
C PHE A 161 5.57 5.26 -5.83
N LYS A 162 5.74 5.05 -7.13
CA LYS A 162 5.79 6.13 -8.12
C LYS A 162 4.43 6.79 -8.33
N MET A 163 3.37 5.99 -8.39
CA MET A 163 1.98 6.48 -8.53
C MET A 163 1.56 7.42 -7.40
N LYS A 164 2.13 7.26 -6.21
CA LYS A 164 1.85 8.08 -5.03
C LYS A 164 1.91 9.59 -5.33
N SER A 165 2.91 10.04 -6.09
CA SER A 165 3.07 11.47 -6.41
C SER A 165 2.00 12.02 -7.37
N LEU A 166 1.39 11.14 -8.16
CA LEU A 166 0.36 11.49 -9.17
C LEU A 166 -1.07 11.25 -8.66
N THR A 167 -1.23 10.56 -7.53
CA THR A 167 -2.53 10.26 -6.94
C THR A 167 -2.98 11.40 -6.03
N GLU A 168 -4.15 11.95 -6.31
CA GLU A 168 -4.73 13.02 -5.50
C GLU A 168 -5.05 12.58 -4.07
N PRO A 169 -4.99 13.49 -3.10
CA PRO A 169 -5.38 13.20 -1.72
C PRO A 169 -6.83 12.71 -1.62
N ASN A 170 -7.05 11.67 -0.82
CA ASN A 170 -8.35 11.03 -0.61
C ASN A 170 -8.94 10.37 -1.87
N THR A 171 -8.08 9.91 -2.75
CA THR A 171 -8.46 9.12 -3.93
C THR A 171 -7.68 7.83 -4.01
N MET A 172 -8.10 6.96 -4.92
CA MET A 172 -7.42 5.72 -5.28
C MET A 172 -7.04 5.77 -6.76
N SER A 173 -5.81 5.39 -7.05
CA SER A 173 -5.32 5.19 -8.42
C SER A 173 -4.84 3.76 -8.60
N ILE A 174 -5.03 3.24 -9.82
CA ILE A 174 -4.51 1.93 -10.22
C ILE A 174 -3.59 2.06 -11.42
N GLY A 175 -2.61 1.15 -11.50
CA GLY A 175 -1.72 1.05 -12.63
C GLY A 175 -2.38 0.38 -13.85
N PHE A 176 -1.73 0.52 -14.99
CA PHE A 176 -2.22 0.00 -16.28
C PHE A 176 -2.48 -1.50 -16.25
N ASP A 177 -1.61 -2.30 -15.63
CA ASP A 177 -1.74 -3.75 -15.62
C ASP A 177 -2.99 -4.20 -14.85
N LEU A 178 -3.28 -3.58 -13.70
CA LEU A 178 -4.55 -3.83 -13.00
C LEU A 178 -5.74 -3.30 -13.78
N TYR A 179 -5.63 -2.10 -14.36
CA TYR A 179 -6.69 -1.52 -15.19
C TYR A 179 -7.13 -2.46 -16.30
N GLN A 180 -6.20 -3.08 -17.03
CA GLN A 180 -6.52 -4.03 -18.11
C GLN A 180 -7.41 -5.20 -17.64
N LEU A 181 -7.25 -5.63 -16.38
CA LEU A 181 -8.00 -6.74 -15.81
C LEU A 181 -9.40 -6.34 -15.28
N VAL A 182 -9.58 -5.06 -14.93
CA VAL A 182 -10.81 -4.58 -14.27
C VAL A 182 -11.61 -3.55 -15.08
N ARG A 183 -11.12 -3.10 -16.24
CA ARG A 183 -11.72 -2.01 -17.04
C ARG A 183 -13.19 -2.20 -17.38
N ASP A 184 -13.63 -3.46 -17.52
CA ASP A 184 -15.02 -3.80 -17.83
C ASP A 184 -15.90 -3.99 -16.57
N SER A 185 -15.44 -3.51 -15.41
CA SER A 185 -16.21 -3.56 -14.16
C SER A 185 -17.48 -2.73 -14.29
N LYS A 186 -18.60 -3.28 -13.83
CA LYS A 186 -19.88 -2.54 -13.72
C LYS A 186 -19.92 -1.68 -12.44
N ASN A 187 -19.09 -1.98 -11.47
CA ASN A 187 -19.09 -1.37 -10.14
C ASN A 187 -18.18 -0.13 -10.06
N PHE A 188 -17.25 0.00 -11.01
CA PHE A 188 -16.24 1.06 -10.98
C PHE A 188 -16.11 1.74 -12.35
N LYS A 189 -15.80 3.02 -12.31
CA LYS A 189 -15.37 3.82 -13.46
C LYS A 189 -13.88 4.15 -13.31
N PHE A 190 -13.21 4.26 -14.43
CA PHE A 190 -11.80 4.54 -14.49
C PHE A 190 -11.56 5.79 -15.35
N ARG A 191 -10.73 6.70 -14.83
CA ARG A 191 -10.35 7.92 -15.53
C ARG A 191 -8.83 7.97 -15.60
N GLU A 192 -8.28 8.11 -16.78
CA GLU A 192 -6.84 8.33 -16.94
C GLU A 192 -6.41 9.60 -16.21
N GLN A 193 -5.38 9.49 -15.37
CA GLN A 193 -4.88 10.58 -14.54
C GLN A 193 -3.51 11.08 -14.98
N GLY A 194 -2.76 10.26 -15.69
CA GLY A 194 -1.42 10.60 -16.13
C GLY A 194 -0.56 9.37 -16.36
N VAL A 195 0.73 9.59 -16.38
CA VAL A 195 1.73 8.59 -16.77
C VAL A 195 2.88 8.61 -15.77
N CYS A 196 3.21 7.44 -15.21
CA CYS A 196 4.41 7.26 -14.41
C CYS A 196 5.64 7.10 -15.32
N ASP A 197 6.69 7.82 -15.02
CA ASP A 197 8.00 7.59 -15.64
C ASP A 197 8.66 6.38 -14.97
N LEU A 198 8.82 5.31 -15.74
CA LEU A 198 9.53 4.10 -15.32
C LEU A 198 10.96 4.04 -15.89
N GLY A 199 11.45 5.13 -16.52
CA GLY A 199 12.75 5.16 -17.20
C GLY A 199 12.75 4.42 -18.54
N GLN A 200 11.57 4.08 -19.08
CA GLN A 200 11.39 3.49 -20.40
C GLN A 200 10.90 4.55 -21.39
N THR A 201 11.04 4.29 -22.68
CA THR A 201 10.62 5.20 -23.76
C THR A 201 9.12 5.49 -23.80
N LYS A 202 8.29 4.60 -23.24
CA LYS A 202 6.85 4.81 -23.04
C LYS A 202 6.55 4.84 -21.55
N GLY A 203 5.95 5.93 -21.10
CA GLY A 203 5.48 6.03 -19.72
C GLY A 203 4.37 5.03 -19.40
N TYR A 204 4.16 4.75 -18.12
CA TYR A 204 3.19 3.79 -17.61
C TYR A 204 1.89 4.49 -17.20
N PRO A 205 0.76 4.26 -17.89
CA PRO A 205 -0.51 4.95 -17.62
C PRO A 205 -1.07 4.59 -16.23
N ILE A 206 -1.69 5.55 -15.58
CA ILE A 206 -2.40 5.37 -14.31
C ILE A 206 -3.83 5.87 -14.41
N TYR A 207 -4.71 5.25 -13.65
CA TYR A 207 -6.15 5.51 -13.69
C TYR A 207 -6.70 5.76 -12.31
N GLY A 208 -7.42 6.87 -12.14
CA GLY A 208 -8.23 7.11 -10.96
C GLY A 208 -9.47 6.21 -10.96
N VAL A 209 -9.86 5.75 -9.77
CA VAL A 209 -10.97 4.82 -9.57
C VAL A 209 -12.14 5.54 -8.90
N GLU A 210 -13.31 5.50 -9.52
CA GLU A 210 -14.57 6.02 -8.99
C GLU A 210 -15.57 4.86 -8.86
N SER A 211 -16.34 4.84 -7.77
CA SER A 211 -17.37 3.81 -7.57
C SER A 211 -18.69 4.27 -8.16
N ASN A 212 -19.35 3.39 -8.92
CA ASN A 212 -20.72 3.57 -9.42
C ASN A 212 -21.79 3.33 -8.35
N ILE A 213 -21.43 2.73 -7.21
CA ILE A 213 -22.37 2.34 -6.16
C ILE A 213 -22.63 3.53 -5.25
N ASP A 214 -23.89 3.95 -5.16
CA ASP A 214 -24.34 5.07 -4.34
C ASP A 214 -24.00 4.94 -2.84
N ARG A 215 -23.86 6.10 -2.16
CA ARG A 215 -23.54 6.21 -0.73
C ARG A 215 -24.48 5.44 0.21
N LYS A 216 -25.73 5.17 -0.19
CA LYS A 216 -26.73 4.49 0.67
C LYS A 216 -26.46 3.00 0.91
N GLU A 217 -25.88 2.29 -0.04
CA GLU A 217 -25.51 0.88 0.17
C GLU A 217 -24.22 0.71 0.97
N SER A 218 -23.36 1.71 0.92
CA SER A 218 -22.09 1.70 1.65
C SER A 218 -22.27 1.76 3.18
N SER A 219 -23.31 2.42 3.68
CA SER A 219 -23.61 2.50 5.12
C SER A 219 -23.97 1.14 5.72
N ASN A 220 -24.62 0.27 4.96
CA ASN A 220 -24.96 -1.09 5.41
C ASN A 220 -23.75 -2.02 5.48
N LEU A 221 -22.77 -1.86 4.58
CA LEU A 221 -21.50 -2.61 4.64
C LEU A 221 -20.64 -2.17 5.84
N THR A 222 -20.55 -0.87 6.10
CA THR A 222 -19.81 -0.31 7.25
C THR A 222 -20.42 -0.77 8.57
N ILE A 223 -21.75 -0.79 8.69
CA ILE A 223 -22.48 -1.26 9.89
C ILE A 223 -22.29 -2.78 10.10
N SER A 224 -22.20 -3.58 9.05
CA SER A 224 -21.93 -5.02 9.17
C SER A 224 -20.49 -5.33 9.60
N LEU A 225 -19.54 -4.47 9.28
CA LEU A 225 -18.14 -4.60 9.69
C LEU A 225 -17.93 -4.21 11.16
N THR A 226 -18.64 -3.19 11.64
CA THR A 226 -18.56 -2.77 13.04
C THR A 226 -19.24 -3.76 14.02
N LYS A 227 -20.25 -4.51 13.58
CA LYS A 227 -20.95 -5.52 14.42
C LYS A 227 -20.20 -6.84 14.59
N LYS A 228 -19.06 -7.05 13.95
CA LYS A 228 -18.21 -8.24 14.12
C LYS A 228 -17.00 -8.04 15.04
N VAL A 229 -16.90 -6.89 15.67
CA VAL A 229 -15.78 -6.51 16.56
C VAL A 229 -16.18 -6.52 18.04
N ASP A 230 -17.41 -6.92 18.37
CA ASP A 230 -17.90 -7.19 19.75
C ASP A 230 -17.83 -8.68 20.07
#